data_b5293e784f7a2fd762be4d3ca4786a86
#
_entry.id   b5293e784f7a2fd762be4d3ca4786a86
#
_cell.length_a   1.000
_cell.length_b   1.000
_cell.length_c   1.000
_cell.angle_alpha   90.00
_cell.angle_beta   90.00
_cell.angle_gamma   90.00
#
_symmetry.space_group_name_H-M   'P 1'
#
loop_
_entity.id
_entity.type
_entity.pdbx_description
1 polymer ?
#
loop_
_entity_poly.entity_id
_entity_poly.type
_entity_poly.pdbx_seq_one_letter_code
_entity_poly.pdbx_strand_id
1 'polypeptide(L)'
;MRLNDTPFQNLMQRRVFNVLLVASPYDAFMMEEDGRVEEQLYNEYVALNLSSPPRITRVSHISEALALLAEKHFDLIIAMPGMDISETFVGAREIKKEYPAIPFVVLTPFSKEVSRRLAAEDFSGIDYVFSWLGNVDLLLAIIKLLEDKLNAENDVLDVGVRMILMVEDSVRFYSSILPHLYKFLLRQSMLFSTEALNEHEKMLRMRGRPKVLLARTYEEARELYDKYSDKMLGLITDVSFMRDGAKDPLAGISFSEYVRAHDPYLPIIVESTESSNRRYCDSFGGIFLDKTSKKLPVDLGKTVMAHFGFGDFVLRDPATGQEIMRVESLNDLQKKIFDIPDASLQYHALRNDISRWLYSRAMFPIADVIRDHRFTSIEQAPEVKQLFFDLIVQYRRMKNRGIVAEFRKERFDYYSNFARIGQGSMGGKGRGLAFIDSIIKKHPECDNYHGVTINIPRTVVLCTDIFDEFMAANDLYPYVL
;
A
#
# COMPACT_ATOMS: atom_id res chain seq x y z
N MET A 1 -11.06 -6.91 25.87
CA MET A 1 -10.14 -7.30 24.78
C MET A 1 -9.14 -6.19 24.60
N ARG A 2 -7.84 -6.46 24.47
CA ARG A 2 -6.79 -5.42 24.41
C ARG A 2 -6.30 -5.29 22.98
N LEU A 3 -6.34 -4.07 22.40
CA LEU A 3 -5.77 -3.79 21.09
C LEU A 3 -4.25 -3.57 21.25
N ASN A 4 -3.44 -4.24 20.44
CA ASN A 4 -2.01 -4.02 20.36
C ASN A 4 -1.71 -3.00 19.28
N ASP A 5 -0.78 -2.07 19.54
CA ASP A 5 -0.38 -1.08 18.53
C ASP A 5 0.41 -1.76 17.40
N THR A 6 0.21 -1.28 16.17
CA THR A 6 0.93 -1.78 15.00
C THR A 6 2.37 -1.27 15.00
N PRO A 7 3.38 -2.13 14.93
CA PRO A 7 4.78 -1.71 14.89
C PRO A 7 5.17 -1.21 13.49
N PHE A 8 4.62 -0.08 13.04
CA PHE A 8 4.88 0.50 11.72
C PHE A 8 6.37 0.76 11.42
N GLN A 9 7.20 0.96 12.45
CA GLN A 9 8.65 1.09 12.30
C GLN A 9 9.31 -0.20 11.77
N ASN A 10 8.70 -1.36 11.99
CA ASN A 10 9.20 -2.66 11.55
C ASN A 10 8.79 -2.99 10.11
N LEU A 11 7.99 -2.14 9.47
CA LEU A 11 7.57 -2.31 8.08
C LEU A 11 8.60 -1.74 7.10
N MET A 12 8.63 -2.32 5.90
CA MET A 12 9.48 -1.85 4.80
C MET A 12 10.96 -1.78 5.21
N GLN A 13 11.47 -2.82 5.84
CA GLN A 13 12.87 -2.89 6.31
C GLN A 13 13.85 -2.97 5.14
N ARG A 14 13.46 -3.66 4.07
CA ARG A 14 14.26 -3.80 2.85
C ARG A 14 13.77 -2.79 1.82
N ARG A 15 14.64 -1.84 1.48
CA ARG A 15 14.35 -0.77 0.51
C ARG A 15 15.42 -0.74 -0.57
N VAL A 16 15.03 -0.23 -1.73
CA VAL A 16 15.94 0.02 -2.85
C VAL A 16 16.51 1.42 -2.71
N PHE A 17 17.76 1.54 -2.30
CA PHE A 17 18.48 2.82 -2.19
C PHE A 17 19.46 3.06 -3.34
N ASN A 18 20.08 1.99 -3.85
CA ASN A 18 21.09 2.08 -4.90
C ASN A 18 20.68 1.19 -6.08
N VAL A 19 20.45 1.82 -7.22
CA VAL A 19 20.10 1.17 -8.48
C VAL A 19 21.27 1.24 -9.43
N LEU A 20 21.70 0.10 -9.96
CA LEU A 20 22.66 0.01 -11.04
C LEU A 20 21.92 -0.09 -12.37
N LEU A 21 22.01 0.95 -13.19
CA LEU A 21 21.42 1.00 -14.54
C LEU A 21 22.49 0.64 -15.58
N VAL A 22 22.31 -0.48 -16.25
CA VAL A 22 23.14 -0.89 -17.38
C VAL A 22 22.40 -0.51 -18.67
N ALA A 23 22.85 0.54 -19.32
CA ALA A 23 22.20 1.06 -20.53
C ALA A 23 23.24 1.71 -21.46
N SER A 24 23.13 1.44 -22.77
CA SER A 24 23.98 2.11 -23.77
C SER A 24 23.77 3.64 -23.68
N PRO A 25 24.73 4.46 -24.17
CA PRO A 25 24.54 5.90 -24.21
C PRO A 25 23.27 6.33 -24.96
N TYR A 26 22.87 5.58 -25.99
CA TYR A 26 21.66 5.86 -26.76
C TYR A 26 20.40 5.52 -25.95
N ASP A 27 20.34 4.34 -25.32
CA ASP A 27 19.18 3.95 -24.51
C ASP A 27 18.98 4.90 -23.32
N ALA A 28 20.08 5.29 -22.68
CA ALA A 28 20.04 6.26 -21.61
C ALA A 28 19.54 7.62 -22.07
N PHE A 29 19.98 8.09 -23.25
CA PHE A 29 19.46 9.31 -23.84
C PHE A 29 17.95 9.22 -24.11
N MET A 30 17.47 8.09 -24.63
CA MET A 30 16.05 7.84 -24.85
C MET A 30 15.22 7.83 -23.56
N MET A 31 15.81 7.37 -22.44
CA MET A 31 15.15 7.45 -21.14
C MET A 31 15.07 8.88 -20.59
N GLU A 32 15.98 9.75 -21.00
CA GLU A 32 16.13 11.13 -20.54
C GLU A 32 15.54 12.17 -21.51
N GLU A 33 14.77 11.73 -22.53
CA GLU A 33 14.16 12.62 -23.53
C GLU A 33 13.32 13.74 -22.89
N ASP A 34 12.58 13.42 -21.83
CA ASP A 34 11.73 14.37 -21.08
C ASP A 34 12.42 14.94 -19.82
N GLY A 35 13.73 14.77 -19.67
CA GLY A 35 14.53 15.22 -18.53
C GLY A 35 15.24 14.09 -17.79
N ARG A 36 16.15 14.45 -16.88
CA ARG A 36 16.94 13.43 -16.15
C ARG A 36 16.04 12.50 -15.36
N VAL A 37 16.24 11.21 -15.55
CA VAL A 37 15.46 10.14 -14.85
C VAL A 37 15.52 10.30 -13.34
N GLU A 38 16.69 10.65 -12.79
CA GLU A 38 16.86 10.86 -11.35
C GLU A 38 16.02 12.02 -10.81
N GLU A 39 15.97 13.14 -11.55
CA GLU A 39 15.18 14.33 -11.18
C GLU A 39 13.68 14.04 -11.25
N GLN A 40 13.25 13.36 -12.29
CA GLN A 40 11.84 12.96 -12.46
C GLN A 40 11.43 12.00 -11.35
N LEU A 41 12.24 10.98 -11.05
CA LEU A 41 11.98 10.02 -9.96
C LEU A 41 11.97 10.72 -8.59
N TYR A 42 12.91 11.65 -8.37
CA TYR A 42 12.90 12.48 -7.16
C TYR A 42 11.60 13.28 -7.02
N ASN A 43 11.15 13.93 -8.09
CA ASN A 43 9.92 14.71 -8.08
C ASN A 43 8.68 13.82 -7.78
N GLU A 44 8.62 12.61 -8.33
CA GLU A 44 7.56 11.66 -8.01
C GLU A 44 7.59 11.22 -6.53
N TYR A 45 8.78 10.98 -5.96
CA TYR A 45 8.92 10.67 -4.54
C TYR A 45 8.43 11.82 -3.66
N VAL A 46 8.76 13.07 -4.01
CA VAL A 46 8.29 14.25 -3.29
C VAL A 46 6.77 14.40 -3.42
N ALA A 47 6.23 14.29 -4.64
CA ALA A 47 4.80 14.43 -4.90
C ALA A 47 3.95 13.38 -4.15
N LEU A 48 4.50 12.19 -3.91
CA LEU A 48 3.86 11.10 -3.19
C LEU A 48 4.25 11.02 -1.70
N ASN A 49 4.97 12.02 -1.20
CA ASN A 49 5.47 12.07 0.19
C ASN A 49 6.25 10.81 0.60
N LEU A 50 7.04 10.28 -0.32
CA LEU A 50 7.91 9.13 -0.08
C LEU A 50 9.29 9.59 0.40
N SER A 51 9.84 8.88 1.36
CA SER A 51 11.19 9.13 1.85
C SER A 51 12.25 8.41 1.02
N SER A 52 13.43 9.04 0.88
CA SER A 52 14.65 8.41 0.35
C SER A 52 14.49 7.89 -1.09
N PRO A 53 14.44 8.78 -2.11
CA PRO A 53 14.49 8.37 -3.50
C PRO A 53 15.80 7.61 -3.76
N PRO A 54 15.79 6.56 -4.60
CA PRO A 54 16.99 5.78 -4.89
C PRO A 54 18.00 6.59 -5.70
N ARG A 55 19.27 6.26 -5.52
CA ARG A 55 20.37 6.78 -6.33
C ARG A 55 20.59 5.85 -7.51
N ILE A 56 20.69 6.40 -8.70
CA ILE A 56 20.94 5.66 -9.93
C ILE A 56 22.41 5.82 -10.31
N THR A 57 23.14 4.71 -10.42
CA THR A 57 24.49 4.68 -10.98
C THR A 57 24.39 4.02 -12.34
N ARG A 58 24.88 4.69 -13.38
CA ARG A 58 24.81 4.21 -14.75
C ARG A 58 26.16 3.69 -15.24
N VAL A 59 26.11 2.55 -15.95
CA VAL A 59 27.21 1.96 -16.73
C VAL A 59 26.71 1.59 -18.11
N SER A 60 27.64 1.41 -19.06
CA SER A 60 27.29 1.09 -20.45
C SER A 60 27.30 -0.40 -20.75
N HIS A 61 28.07 -1.17 -20.01
CA HIS A 61 28.32 -2.60 -20.27
C HIS A 61 28.19 -3.44 -19.00
N ILE A 62 27.87 -4.72 -19.17
CA ILE A 62 27.79 -5.69 -18.07
C ILE A 62 29.15 -5.87 -17.36
N SER A 63 30.25 -5.80 -18.09
CA SER A 63 31.59 -5.88 -17.49
C SER A 63 31.89 -4.74 -16.52
N GLU A 64 31.43 -3.52 -16.82
CA GLU A 64 31.53 -2.38 -15.90
C GLU A 64 30.63 -2.58 -14.68
N ALA A 65 29.43 -3.16 -14.88
CA ALA A 65 28.53 -3.49 -13.79
C ALA A 65 29.16 -4.50 -12.81
N LEU A 66 29.79 -5.56 -13.30
CA LEU A 66 30.51 -6.54 -12.47
C LEU A 66 31.66 -5.90 -11.69
N ALA A 67 32.41 -5.00 -12.31
CA ALA A 67 33.48 -4.27 -11.63
C ALA A 67 32.95 -3.41 -10.48
N LEU A 68 31.84 -2.68 -10.70
CA LEU A 68 31.23 -1.85 -9.67
C LEU A 68 30.58 -2.66 -8.56
N LEU A 69 29.99 -3.82 -8.84
CA LEU A 69 29.42 -4.71 -7.84
C LEU A 69 30.46 -5.25 -6.86
N ALA A 70 31.69 -5.38 -7.30
CA ALA A 70 32.81 -5.76 -6.43
C ALA A 70 33.23 -4.62 -5.45
N GLU A 71 32.96 -3.37 -5.79
CA GLU A 71 33.37 -2.20 -5.02
C GLU A 71 32.25 -1.60 -4.17
N LYS A 72 31.00 -1.70 -4.65
CA LYS A 72 29.83 -1.02 -4.08
C LYS A 72 28.64 -1.94 -3.98
N HIS A 73 27.82 -1.69 -2.95
CA HIS A 73 26.55 -2.38 -2.78
C HIS A 73 25.44 -1.73 -3.62
N PHE A 74 24.70 -2.58 -4.33
CA PHE A 74 23.47 -2.19 -5.05
C PHE A 74 22.31 -3.08 -4.60
N ASP A 75 21.11 -2.49 -4.58
CA ASP A 75 19.88 -3.15 -4.16
C ASP A 75 19.06 -3.67 -5.35
N LEU A 76 19.35 -3.17 -6.55
CA LEU A 76 18.63 -3.49 -7.79
C LEU A 76 19.54 -3.23 -9.00
N ILE A 77 19.49 -4.13 -9.95
CA ILE A 77 20.08 -3.95 -11.28
C ILE A 77 18.95 -3.85 -12.30
N ILE A 78 18.99 -2.80 -13.12
CA ILE A 78 18.11 -2.61 -14.28
C ILE A 78 19.00 -2.59 -15.51
N ALA A 79 18.76 -3.51 -16.46
CA ALA A 79 19.52 -3.57 -17.68
C ALA A 79 18.63 -3.36 -18.89
N MET A 80 19.06 -2.47 -19.80
CA MET A 80 18.46 -2.30 -21.11
C MET A 80 19.29 -3.10 -22.13
N PRO A 81 18.72 -4.15 -22.74
CA PRO A 81 19.44 -4.92 -23.75
C PRO A 81 19.70 -4.02 -24.97
N GLY A 82 20.97 -3.90 -25.33
CA GLY A 82 21.39 -3.20 -26.56
C GLY A 82 21.04 -4.01 -27.82
N MET A 83 21.84 -3.80 -28.88
CA MET A 83 21.66 -4.57 -30.14
C MET A 83 21.90 -6.07 -29.95
N ASP A 84 22.81 -6.47 -29.05
CA ASP A 84 23.01 -7.85 -28.66
C ASP A 84 22.27 -8.16 -27.34
N ILE A 85 21.07 -8.68 -27.49
CA ILE A 85 20.21 -9.07 -26.37
C ILE A 85 20.86 -10.18 -25.54
N SER A 86 21.54 -11.13 -26.19
CA SER A 86 22.13 -12.31 -25.55
C SER A 86 23.21 -11.95 -24.53
N GLU A 87 23.99 -10.88 -24.76
CA GLU A 87 24.98 -10.39 -23.80
C GLU A 87 24.37 -10.03 -22.45
N THR A 88 23.22 -9.37 -22.45
CA THR A 88 22.51 -8.99 -21.22
C THR A 88 22.04 -10.24 -20.44
N PHE A 89 21.56 -11.26 -21.14
CA PHE A 89 21.06 -12.49 -20.51
C PHE A 89 22.18 -13.37 -19.96
N VAL A 90 23.28 -13.48 -20.69
CA VAL A 90 24.50 -14.16 -20.20
C VAL A 90 25.06 -13.46 -18.98
N GLY A 91 25.19 -12.14 -19.05
CA GLY A 91 25.68 -11.32 -17.94
C GLY A 91 24.77 -11.37 -16.71
N ALA A 92 23.45 -11.41 -16.89
CA ALA A 92 22.49 -11.57 -15.79
C ALA A 92 22.76 -12.89 -15.03
N ARG A 93 22.99 -14.00 -15.74
CA ARG A 93 23.33 -15.30 -15.12
C ARG A 93 24.67 -15.27 -14.38
N GLU A 94 25.65 -14.58 -14.94
CA GLU A 94 26.97 -14.42 -14.28
C GLU A 94 26.82 -13.60 -12.98
N ILE A 95 26.14 -12.49 -13.04
CA ILE A 95 25.84 -11.65 -11.87
C ILE A 95 25.07 -12.45 -10.82
N LYS A 96 24.05 -13.20 -11.21
CA LYS A 96 23.25 -14.00 -10.27
C LYS A 96 24.01 -15.13 -9.60
N LYS A 97 25.06 -15.66 -10.20
CA LYS A 97 25.95 -16.66 -9.57
C LYS A 97 26.72 -16.05 -8.41
N GLU A 98 27.17 -14.81 -8.55
CA GLU A 98 28.00 -14.12 -7.56
C GLU A 98 27.17 -13.33 -6.56
N TYR A 99 26.06 -12.72 -7.04
CA TYR A 99 25.15 -11.85 -6.28
C TYR A 99 23.68 -12.33 -6.36
N PRO A 100 23.34 -13.54 -5.88
CA PRO A 100 22.02 -14.13 -6.07
C PRO A 100 20.89 -13.35 -5.42
N ALA A 101 21.19 -12.56 -4.38
CA ALA A 101 20.21 -11.77 -3.63
C ALA A 101 19.81 -10.46 -4.32
N ILE A 102 20.61 -9.96 -5.28
CA ILE A 102 20.32 -8.70 -5.97
C ILE A 102 19.30 -8.97 -7.09
N PRO A 103 18.12 -8.34 -7.08
CA PRO A 103 17.17 -8.45 -8.18
C PRO A 103 17.75 -7.91 -9.48
N PHE A 104 17.55 -8.67 -10.57
CA PHE A 104 17.94 -8.27 -11.92
C PHE A 104 16.71 -8.11 -12.80
N VAL A 105 16.49 -6.89 -13.27
CA VAL A 105 15.33 -6.52 -14.09
C VAL A 105 15.81 -6.12 -15.48
N VAL A 106 15.17 -6.68 -16.51
CA VAL A 106 15.39 -6.27 -17.89
C VAL A 106 14.32 -5.27 -18.29
N LEU A 107 14.75 -4.12 -18.83
CA LEU A 107 13.89 -3.07 -19.34
C LEU A 107 14.04 -2.96 -20.85
N THR A 108 13.03 -3.38 -21.61
CA THR A 108 13.11 -3.46 -23.06
C THR A 108 12.33 -2.32 -23.74
N PRO A 109 12.78 -1.80 -24.89
CA PRO A 109 11.91 -0.99 -25.72
C PRO A 109 10.73 -1.83 -26.21
N PHE A 110 9.55 -1.21 -26.35
CA PHE A 110 8.37 -1.91 -26.83
C PHE A 110 8.46 -2.17 -28.34
N SER A 111 8.86 -3.40 -28.76
CA SER A 111 8.77 -3.82 -30.15
C SER A 111 8.41 -5.30 -30.27
N LYS A 112 7.69 -5.66 -31.35
CA LYS A 112 7.33 -7.07 -31.64
C LYS A 112 8.58 -7.92 -31.92
N GLU A 113 9.63 -7.31 -32.46
CA GLU A 113 10.90 -7.98 -32.75
C GLU A 113 11.64 -8.35 -31.47
N VAL A 114 11.74 -7.41 -30.52
CA VAL A 114 12.34 -7.64 -29.20
C VAL A 114 11.57 -8.73 -28.47
N SER A 115 10.25 -8.72 -28.47
CA SER A 115 9.44 -9.77 -27.85
C SER A 115 9.70 -11.17 -28.42
N ARG A 116 9.94 -11.27 -29.75
CA ARG A 116 10.28 -12.58 -30.38
C ARG A 116 11.68 -13.05 -30.00
N ARG A 117 12.65 -12.15 -29.95
CA ARG A 117 14.03 -12.50 -29.55
C ARG A 117 14.07 -12.90 -28.08
N LEU A 118 13.38 -12.16 -27.21
CA LEU A 118 13.24 -12.50 -25.80
C LEU A 118 12.68 -13.90 -25.58
N ALA A 119 11.71 -14.34 -26.37
CA ALA A 119 11.11 -15.67 -26.25
C ALA A 119 12.07 -16.84 -26.48
N ALA A 120 13.23 -16.58 -27.09
CA ALA A 120 14.28 -17.59 -27.34
C ALA A 120 15.39 -17.59 -26.27
N GLU A 121 15.39 -16.64 -25.33
CA GLU A 121 16.44 -16.49 -24.32
C GLU A 121 16.16 -17.28 -23.04
N ASP A 122 17.23 -17.59 -22.30
CA ASP A 122 17.14 -18.20 -20.99
C ASP A 122 17.02 -17.15 -19.89
N PHE A 123 15.86 -17.11 -19.24
CA PHE A 123 15.50 -16.15 -18.19
C PHE A 123 16.00 -16.52 -16.79
N SER A 124 16.79 -17.56 -16.63
CA SER A 124 17.18 -18.09 -15.30
C SER A 124 17.92 -17.08 -14.41
N GLY A 125 18.51 -16.02 -15.01
CA GLY A 125 19.18 -14.94 -14.28
C GLY A 125 18.34 -13.68 -14.10
N ILE A 126 17.06 -13.67 -14.51
CA ILE A 126 16.23 -12.47 -14.57
C ILE A 126 14.98 -12.63 -13.71
N ASP A 127 14.79 -11.67 -12.79
CA ASP A 127 13.61 -11.68 -11.91
C ASP A 127 12.35 -11.17 -12.65
N TYR A 128 12.48 -10.08 -13.40
CA TYR A 128 11.39 -9.49 -14.19
C TYR A 128 11.88 -8.88 -15.50
N VAL A 129 10.98 -8.83 -16.46
CA VAL A 129 11.15 -8.08 -17.72
C VAL A 129 10.05 -7.03 -17.78
N PHE A 130 10.39 -5.79 -18.11
CA PHE A 130 9.41 -4.72 -18.32
C PHE A 130 9.61 -4.07 -19.69
N SER A 131 8.52 -3.49 -20.22
CA SER A 131 8.57 -2.67 -21.43
C SER A 131 8.66 -1.19 -21.07
N TRP A 132 9.72 -0.52 -21.52
CA TRP A 132 9.84 0.94 -21.40
C TRP A 132 8.80 1.63 -22.28
N LEU A 133 7.95 2.44 -21.67
CA LEU A 133 6.84 3.15 -22.32
C LEU A 133 7.05 4.68 -22.29
N GLY A 134 8.30 5.14 -22.08
CA GLY A 134 8.63 6.58 -22.02
C GLY A 134 8.17 7.26 -20.71
N ASN A 135 7.95 6.50 -19.63
CA ASN A 135 7.44 7.09 -18.39
C ASN A 135 8.22 6.59 -17.16
N VAL A 136 8.74 7.53 -16.38
CA VAL A 136 9.49 7.28 -15.14
C VAL A 136 8.63 6.59 -14.05
N ASP A 137 7.31 6.70 -14.15
CA ASP A 137 6.38 6.00 -13.26
C ASP A 137 6.60 4.48 -13.25
N LEU A 138 7.10 3.94 -14.38
CA LEU A 138 7.45 2.53 -14.48
C LEU A 138 8.62 2.19 -13.56
N LEU A 139 9.64 3.03 -13.45
CA LEU A 139 10.76 2.82 -12.53
C LEU A 139 10.29 2.84 -11.08
N LEU A 140 9.41 3.78 -10.72
CA LEU A 140 8.77 3.80 -9.41
C LEU A 140 8.04 2.47 -9.14
N ALA A 141 7.25 1.99 -10.11
CA ALA A 141 6.50 0.75 -9.97
C ALA A 141 7.42 -0.48 -9.83
N ILE A 142 8.50 -0.57 -10.60
CA ILE A 142 9.51 -1.63 -10.50
C ILE A 142 10.12 -1.65 -9.08
N ILE A 143 10.58 -0.49 -8.61
CA ILE A 143 11.16 -0.35 -7.27
C ILE A 143 10.17 -0.79 -6.20
N LYS A 144 8.91 -0.31 -6.27
CA LYS A 144 7.88 -0.66 -5.27
C LYS A 144 7.46 -2.12 -5.34
N LEU A 145 7.40 -2.73 -6.53
CA LEU A 145 7.11 -4.16 -6.69
C LEU A 145 8.19 -5.03 -6.03
N LEU A 146 9.46 -4.66 -6.23
CA LEU A 146 10.57 -5.39 -5.61
C LEU A 146 10.62 -5.18 -4.10
N GLU A 147 10.42 -3.95 -3.63
CA GLU A 147 10.30 -3.67 -2.19
C GLU A 147 9.15 -4.47 -1.57
N ASP A 148 7.99 -4.56 -2.24
CA ASP A 148 6.86 -5.35 -1.77
C ASP A 148 7.17 -6.84 -1.69
N LYS A 149 7.81 -7.40 -2.72
CA LYS A 149 8.24 -8.80 -2.74
C LYS A 149 9.25 -9.11 -1.63
N LEU A 150 10.24 -8.24 -1.44
CA LEU A 150 11.30 -8.42 -0.43
C LEU A 150 10.79 -8.33 1.02
N ASN A 151 9.73 -7.56 1.25
CA ASN A 151 9.16 -7.35 2.58
C ASN A 151 7.86 -8.14 2.83
N ALA A 152 7.33 -8.86 1.84
CA ALA A 152 6.03 -9.52 1.93
C ALA A 152 5.93 -10.45 3.15
N GLU A 153 6.95 -11.23 3.45
CA GLU A 153 6.93 -12.17 4.56
C GLU A 153 6.77 -11.46 5.91
N ASN A 154 7.65 -10.51 6.21
CA ASN A 154 7.58 -9.72 7.43
C ASN A 154 6.31 -8.85 7.47
N ASP A 155 6.05 -8.09 6.41
CA ASP A 155 5.00 -7.08 6.44
C ASP A 155 3.59 -7.70 6.43
N VAL A 156 3.40 -8.79 5.66
CA VAL A 156 2.08 -9.43 5.51
C VAL A 156 1.82 -10.46 6.60
N LEU A 157 2.75 -11.39 6.84
CA LEU A 157 2.51 -12.48 7.80
C LEU A 157 2.71 -12.02 9.25
N ASP A 158 3.80 -11.32 9.54
CA ASP A 158 4.14 -10.97 10.93
C ASP A 158 3.39 -9.72 11.41
N VAL A 159 3.29 -8.68 10.57
CA VAL A 159 2.65 -7.40 10.95
C VAL A 159 1.18 -7.33 10.56
N GLY A 160 0.76 -8.06 9.53
CA GLY A 160 -0.65 -8.13 9.10
C GLY A 160 -1.04 -7.11 8.03
N VAL A 161 -0.08 -6.52 7.32
CA VAL A 161 -0.36 -5.69 6.14
C VAL A 161 -1.08 -6.52 5.09
N ARG A 162 -2.08 -5.95 4.44
CA ARG A 162 -2.83 -6.66 3.40
C ARG A 162 -2.13 -6.58 2.05
N MET A 163 -2.43 -7.56 1.18
CA MET A 163 -1.85 -7.63 -0.16
C MET A 163 -2.91 -7.72 -1.25
N ILE A 164 -2.52 -7.28 -2.43
CA ILE A 164 -3.22 -7.45 -3.68
C ILE A 164 -2.39 -8.40 -4.53
N LEU A 165 -2.98 -9.51 -4.96
CA LEU A 165 -2.36 -10.41 -5.91
C LEU A 165 -2.75 -9.98 -7.33
N MET A 166 -1.76 -9.74 -8.18
CA MET A 166 -1.93 -9.48 -9.59
C MET A 166 -1.39 -10.68 -10.39
N VAL A 167 -2.20 -11.24 -11.28
CA VAL A 167 -1.80 -12.36 -12.15
C VAL A 167 -1.84 -11.92 -13.60
N GLU A 168 -0.66 -11.77 -14.22
CA GLU A 168 -0.51 -11.26 -15.57
C GLU A 168 0.83 -11.72 -16.16
N ASP A 169 0.81 -12.45 -17.27
CA ASP A 169 2.03 -12.93 -17.94
C ASP A 169 2.52 -12.00 -19.06
N SER A 170 1.67 -11.10 -19.54
CA SER A 170 2.02 -10.17 -20.60
C SER A 170 2.85 -9.00 -20.09
N VAL A 171 4.13 -8.97 -20.48
CA VAL A 171 5.07 -7.86 -20.20
C VAL A 171 4.46 -6.51 -20.52
N ARG A 172 3.76 -6.39 -21.64
CA ARG A 172 3.11 -5.15 -22.06
C ARG A 172 2.04 -4.69 -21.07
N PHE A 173 1.15 -5.61 -20.65
CA PHE A 173 0.02 -5.23 -19.79
C PHE A 173 0.48 -4.90 -18.38
N TYR A 174 1.27 -5.75 -17.72
CA TYR A 174 1.70 -5.41 -16.37
C TYR A 174 2.63 -4.18 -16.34
N SER A 175 3.45 -3.94 -17.39
CA SER A 175 4.26 -2.70 -17.49
C SER A 175 3.41 -1.44 -17.59
N SER A 176 2.21 -1.52 -18.18
CA SER A 176 1.30 -0.38 -18.30
C SER A 176 0.40 -0.20 -17.08
N ILE A 177 0.01 -1.29 -16.42
CA ILE A 177 -0.96 -1.27 -15.32
C ILE A 177 -0.31 -0.96 -13.97
N LEU A 178 0.84 -1.58 -13.67
CA LEU A 178 1.52 -1.44 -12.38
C LEU A 178 1.84 0.01 -12.00
N PRO A 179 2.32 0.88 -12.91
CA PRO A 179 2.55 2.29 -12.58
C PRO A 179 1.28 2.99 -12.07
N HIS A 180 0.16 2.76 -12.72
CA HIS A 180 -1.12 3.35 -12.34
C HIS A 180 -1.64 2.77 -11.01
N LEU A 181 -1.53 1.46 -10.81
CA LEU A 181 -1.93 0.80 -9.57
C LEU A 181 -1.10 1.31 -8.40
N TYR A 182 0.24 1.39 -8.53
CA TYR A 182 1.09 1.91 -7.48
C TYR A 182 0.83 3.39 -7.18
N LYS A 183 0.70 4.24 -8.19
CA LYS A 183 0.33 5.66 -7.99
C LYS A 183 -1.02 5.78 -7.27
N PHE A 184 -2.00 4.97 -7.64
CA PHE A 184 -3.28 4.93 -6.97
C PHE A 184 -3.12 4.54 -5.48
N LEU A 185 -2.45 3.42 -5.18
CA LEU A 185 -2.25 2.94 -3.81
C LEU A 185 -1.48 3.95 -2.94
N LEU A 186 -0.42 4.54 -3.48
CA LEU A 186 0.40 5.52 -2.77
C LEU A 186 -0.40 6.80 -2.47
N ARG A 187 -1.20 7.30 -3.43
CA ARG A 187 -2.07 8.45 -3.22
C ARG A 187 -3.16 8.16 -2.18
N GLN A 188 -3.78 6.98 -2.21
CA GLN A 188 -4.77 6.58 -1.20
C GLN A 188 -4.14 6.50 0.19
N SER A 189 -2.96 5.90 0.31
CA SER A 189 -2.24 5.83 1.59
C SER A 189 -1.85 7.21 2.10
N MET A 190 -1.45 8.13 1.21
CA MET A 190 -1.18 9.51 1.55
C MET A 190 -2.44 10.23 2.07
N LEU A 191 -3.59 10.04 1.42
CA LEU A 191 -4.87 10.60 1.88
C LEU A 191 -5.24 10.07 3.27
N PHE A 192 -5.17 8.76 3.48
CA PHE A 192 -5.48 8.17 4.79
C PHE A 192 -4.46 8.57 5.88
N SER A 193 -3.23 8.83 5.50
CA SER A 193 -2.22 9.33 6.43
C SER A 193 -2.49 10.76 6.91
N THR A 194 -3.34 11.53 6.19
CA THR A 194 -3.73 12.88 6.64
C THR A 194 -4.53 12.87 7.94
N GLU A 195 -5.13 11.74 8.32
CA GLU A 195 -5.78 11.54 9.62
C GLU A 195 -4.75 11.35 10.76
N ALA A 196 -3.45 11.19 10.45
CA ALA A 196 -2.40 11.07 11.45
C ALA A 196 -2.17 12.42 12.17
N LEU A 197 -1.78 12.33 13.43
CA LEU A 197 -1.69 13.47 14.33
C LEU A 197 -0.45 14.34 14.10
N ASN A 198 0.59 13.81 13.43
CA ASN A 198 1.82 14.54 13.08
C ASN A 198 2.50 13.92 11.84
N GLU A 199 3.53 14.59 11.31
CA GLU A 199 4.23 14.15 10.09
C GLU A 199 4.97 12.82 10.26
N HIS A 200 5.50 12.54 11.46
CA HIS A 200 6.17 11.26 11.72
C HIS A 200 5.18 10.08 11.61
N GLU A 201 4.02 10.20 12.23
CA GLU A 201 2.96 9.19 12.14
C GLU A 201 2.45 9.02 10.70
N LYS A 202 2.37 10.11 9.93
CA LYS A 202 2.02 10.04 8.50
C LYS A 202 3.01 9.15 7.74
N MET A 203 4.31 9.41 7.90
CA MET A 203 5.34 8.61 7.23
C MET A 203 5.32 7.15 7.64
N LEU A 204 5.05 6.85 8.92
CA LEU A 204 4.93 5.48 9.41
C LEU A 204 3.70 4.78 8.80
N ARG A 205 2.54 5.44 8.75
CA ARG A 205 1.33 4.87 8.15
C ARG A 205 1.48 4.56 6.66
N MET A 206 2.24 5.38 5.92
CA MET A 206 2.56 5.11 4.52
C MET A 206 3.26 3.76 4.29
N ARG A 207 4.00 3.25 5.28
CA ARG A 207 4.63 1.92 5.21
C ARG A 207 3.61 0.79 5.29
N GLY A 208 2.47 1.03 5.95
CA GLY A 208 1.37 0.07 6.09
C GLY A 208 0.45 -0.03 4.85
N ARG A 209 0.82 0.56 3.72
CA ARG A 209 0.06 0.42 2.47
C ARG A 209 -0.04 -1.04 2.04
N PRO A 210 -1.12 -1.44 1.39
CA PRO A 210 -1.20 -2.78 0.82
C PRO A 210 -0.05 -3.09 -0.12
N LYS A 211 0.47 -4.32 -0.05
CA LYS A 211 1.53 -4.81 -0.92
C LYS A 211 0.93 -5.31 -2.23
N VAL A 212 1.67 -5.21 -3.33
CA VAL A 212 1.30 -5.81 -4.60
C VAL A 212 2.30 -6.91 -4.91
N LEU A 213 1.80 -8.13 -5.13
CA LEU A 213 2.61 -9.24 -5.62
C LEU A 213 2.15 -9.62 -7.02
N LEU A 214 3.10 -9.77 -7.94
CA LEU A 214 2.86 -10.14 -9.33
C LEU A 214 3.21 -11.62 -9.52
N ALA A 215 2.25 -12.40 -10.00
CA ALA A 215 2.43 -13.74 -10.50
C ALA A 215 2.30 -13.76 -12.04
N ARG A 216 3.07 -14.60 -12.71
CA ARG A 216 3.08 -14.72 -14.17
C ARG A 216 2.59 -16.07 -14.66
N THR A 217 2.45 -17.04 -13.75
CA THR A 217 1.93 -18.37 -14.01
C THR A 217 0.86 -18.76 -13.00
N TYR A 218 0.11 -19.80 -13.34
CA TYR A 218 -0.90 -20.38 -12.44
C TYR A 218 -0.27 -20.90 -11.15
N GLU A 219 0.88 -21.55 -11.25
CA GLU A 219 1.62 -22.13 -10.14
C GLU A 219 2.11 -21.04 -9.16
N GLU A 220 2.72 -19.96 -9.70
CA GLU A 220 3.12 -18.79 -8.89
C GLU A 220 1.91 -18.16 -8.20
N ALA A 221 0.81 -17.96 -8.93
CA ALA A 221 -0.42 -17.38 -8.39
C ALA A 221 -0.98 -18.23 -7.26
N ARG A 222 -0.98 -19.56 -7.45
CA ARG A 222 -1.46 -20.54 -6.49
C ARG A 222 -0.62 -20.55 -5.23
N GLU A 223 0.70 -20.60 -5.36
CA GLU A 223 1.65 -20.56 -4.25
C GLU A 223 1.50 -19.28 -3.41
N LEU A 224 1.42 -18.12 -4.07
CA LEU A 224 1.22 -16.84 -3.39
C LEU A 224 -0.15 -16.77 -2.69
N TYR A 225 -1.20 -17.25 -3.33
CA TYR A 225 -2.51 -17.27 -2.72
C TYR A 225 -2.55 -18.21 -1.51
N ASP A 226 -2.07 -19.44 -1.64
CA ASP A 226 -2.07 -20.43 -0.55
C ASP A 226 -1.25 -19.93 0.65
N LYS A 227 -0.14 -19.22 0.40
CA LYS A 227 0.71 -18.62 1.45
C LYS A 227 0.06 -17.42 2.16
N TYR A 228 -0.71 -16.58 1.43
CA TYR A 228 -1.17 -15.29 1.94
C TYR A 228 -2.70 -15.13 1.93
N SER A 229 -3.48 -16.19 1.74
CA SER A 229 -4.94 -16.15 1.54
C SER A 229 -5.67 -15.33 2.61
N ASP A 230 -5.30 -15.50 3.90
CA ASP A 230 -5.89 -14.76 5.02
C ASP A 230 -5.59 -13.26 5.04
N LYS A 231 -4.62 -12.82 4.26
CA LYS A 231 -4.16 -11.44 4.21
C LYS A 231 -4.49 -10.75 2.88
N MET A 232 -5.30 -11.40 2.04
CA MET A 232 -5.70 -10.84 0.75
C MET A 232 -6.68 -9.68 0.91
N LEU A 233 -6.45 -8.61 0.15
CA LEU A 233 -7.38 -7.50 -0.02
C LEU A 233 -8.23 -7.68 -1.27
N GLY A 234 -7.64 -8.23 -2.32
CA GLY A 234 -8.29 -8.55 -3.57
C GLY A 234 -7.36 -9.21 -4.57
N LEU A 235 -7.96 -9.78 -5.61
CA LEU A 235 -7.29 -10.41 -6.75
C LEU A 235 -7.56 -9.59 -8.02
N ILE A 236 -6.50 -9.35 -8.81
CA ILE A 236 -6.58 -8.82 -10.17
C ILE A 236 -5.95 -9.88 -11.07
N THR A 237 -6.69 -10.43 -12.04
CA THR A 237 -6.18 -11.53 -12.87
C THR A 237 -6.53 -11.35 -14.34
N ASP A 238 -5.59 -11.69 -15.22
CA ASP A 238 -5.92 -11.97 -16.62
C ASP A 238 -6.72 -13.26 -16.73
N VAL A 239 -7.38 -13.47 -17.84
CA VAL A 239 -8.10 -14.72 -18.16
C VAL A 239 -7.15 -15.80 -18.65
N SER A 240 -6.14 -15.44 -19.45
CA SER A 240 -5.27 -16.40 -20.15
C SER A 240 -3.81 -16.16 -19.81
N PHE A 241 -3.17 -17.12 -19.15
CA PHE A 241 -1.75 -17.14 -18.83
C PHE A 241 -1.19 -18.56 -18.76
N MET A 242 0.10 -18.69 -18.48
CA MET A 242 0.81 -19.96 -18.44
C MET A 242 0.34 -20.86 -17.29
N ARG A 243 0.08 -22.14 -17.61
CA ARG A 243 -0.19 -23.21 -16.66
C ARG A 243 0.45 -24.50 -17.12
N ASP A 244 1.15 -25.19 -16.23
CA ASP A 244 1.87 -26.44 -16.55
C ASP A 244 2.79 -26.32 -17.79
N GLY A 245 3.43 -25.14 -17.94
CA GLY A 245 4.36 -24.84 -19.04
C GLY A 245 3.69 -24.53 -20.39
N ALA A 246 2.35 -24.46 -20.47
CA ALA A 246 1.58 -24.12 -21.66
C ALA A 246 0.62 -22.95 -21.43
N LYS A 247 0.27 -22.21 -22.50
CA LYS A 247 -0.73 -21.15 -22.43
C LYS A 247 -2.13 -21.75 -22.26
N ASP A 248 -2.76 -21.50 -21.12
CA ASP A 248 -4.14 -21.92 -20.84
C ASP A 248 -5.09 -20.72 -21.05
N PRO A 249 -6.06 -20.81 -21.99
CA PRO A 249 -6.96 -19.70 -22.28
C PRO A 249 -7.96 -19.37 -21.15
N LEU A 250 -8.11 -20.25 -20.16
CA LEU A 250 -9.04 -20.08 -19.03
C LEU A 250 -8.35 -20.21 -17.67
N ALA A 251 -7.03 -20.11 -17.61
CA ALA A 251 -6.26 -20.22 -16.37
C ALA A 251 -6.77 -19.28 -15.27
N GLY A 252 -7.06 -18.02 -15.62
CA GLY A 252 -7.56 -17.02 -14.68
C GLY A 252 -8.98 -17.29 -14.19
N ILE A 253 -9.81 -17.89 -15.00
CA ILE A 253 -11.16 -18.34 -14.59
C ILE A 253 -11.03 -19.49 -13.58
N SER A 254 -10.27 -20.53 -13.93
CA SER A 254 -10.01 -21.66 -13.01
C SER A 254 -9.38 -21.22 -11.69
N PHE A 255 -8.46 -20.25 -11.74
CA PHE A 255 -7.87 -19.69 -10.54
C PHE A 255 -8.89 -18.87 -9.71
N SER A 256 -9.72 -18.07 -10.37
CA SER A 256 -10.79 -17.32 -9.71
C SER A 256 -11.83 -18.22 -9.02
N GLU A 257 -12.20 -19.31 -9.65
CA GLU A 257 -13.08 -20.33 -9.05
C GLU A 257 -12.43 -20.99 -7.83
N TYR A 258 -11.15 -21.32 -7.94
CA TYR A 258 -10.38 -21.84 -6.80
C TYR A 258 -10.38 -20.85 -5.63
N VAL A 259 -10.08 -19.57 -5.87
CA VAL A 259 -10.11 -18.52 -4.86
C VAL A 259 -11.51 -18.37 -4.25
N ARG A 260 -12.55 -18.39 -5.08
CA ARG A 260 -13.95 -18.25 -4.66
C ARG A 260 -14.42 -19.39 -3.78
N ALA A 261 -13.92 -20.61 -4.00
CA ALA A 261 -14.22 -21.76 -3.16
C ALA A 261 -13.64 -21.64 -1.75
N HIS A 262 -12.54 -20.89 -1.57
CA HIS A 262 -11.87 -20.68 -0.29
C HIS A 262 -12.32 -19.39 0.41
N ASP A 263 -12.51 -18.31 -0.34
CA ASP A 263 -13.06 -17.03 0.14
C ASP A 263 -14.23 -16.59 -0.75
N PRO A 264 -15.48 -16.83 -0.31
CA PRO A 264 -16.68 -16.49 -1.07
C PRO A 264 -16.83 -14.99 -1.37
N TYR A 265 -16.16 -14.13 -0.60
CA TYR A 265 -16.36 -12.68 -0.64
C TYR A 265 -15.12 -11.87 -1.02
N LEU A 266 -13.99 -12.53 -1.32
CA LEU A 266 -12.82 -11.80 -1.80
C LEU A 266 -13.14 -11.08 -3.12
N PRO A 267 -12.90 -9.78 -3.27
CA PRO A 267 -13.06 -9.10 -4.55
C PRO A 267 -12.10 -9.65 -5.60
N ILE A 268 -12.65 -10.03 -6.76
CA ILE A 268 -11.89 -10.56 -7.89
C ILE A 268 -12.18 -9.67 -9.11
N ILE A 269 -11.14 -9.01 -9.61
CA ILE A 269 -11.16 -8.24 -10.86
C ILE A 269 -10.55 -9.13 -11.94
N VAL A 270 -11.29 -9.36 -13.01
CA VAL A 270 -10.84 -10.14 -14.17
C VAL A 270 -10.66 -9.21 -15.35
N GLU A 271 -9.48 -9.20 -15.90
CA GLU A 271 -9.10 -8.40 -17.05
C GLU A 271 -9.04 -9.27 -18.30
N SER A 272 -9.65 -8.83 -19.40
CA SER A 272 -9.60 -9.57 -20.68
C SER A 272 -9.71 -8.64 -21.89
N THR A 273 -9.09 -9.06 -22.98
CA THR A 273 -9.28 -8.43 -24.29
C THR A 273 -10.56 -8.89 -24.99
N GLU A 274 -11.17 -9.99 -24.53
CA GLU A 274 -12.38 -10.57 -25.07
C GLU A 274 -13.58 -10.31 -24.18
N SER A 275 -14.53 -9.51 -24.64
CA SER A 275 -15.75 -9.18 -23.89
C SER A 275 -16.67 -10.38 -23.61
N SER A 276 -16.56 -11.46 -24.41
CA SER A 276 -17.24 -12.73 -24.19
C SER A 276 -16.91 -13.39 -22.85
N ASN A 277 -15.72 -13.10 -22.29
CA ASN A 277 -15.27 -13.63 -21.00
C ASN A 277 -16.02 -13.05 -19.80
N ARG A 278 -16.79 -11.97 -19.99
CA ARG A 278 -17.67 -11.40 -18.95
C ARG A 278 -18.62 -12.44 -18.36
N ARG A 279 -19.17 -13.33 -19.17
CA ARG A 279 -20.09 -14.40 -18.73
C ARG A 279 -19.48 -15.32 -17.66
N TYR A 280 -18.16 -15.56 -17.74
CA TYR A 280 -17.47 -16.38 -16.74
C TYR A 280 -17.31 -15.59 -15.43
N CYS A 281 -17.02 -14.28 -15.51
CA CYS A 281 -16.92 -13.43 -14.33
C CYS A 281 -18.26 -13.37 -13.57
N ASP A 282 -19.36 -13.28 -14.30
CA ASP A 282 -20.70 -13.21 -13.70
C ASP A 282 -21.04 -14.51 -12.94
N SER A 283 -20.54 -15.69 -13.39
CA SER A 283 -20.83 -16.98 -12.75
C SER A 283 -20.30 -17.14 -11.34
N PHE A 284 -19.17 -16.48 -11.00
CA PHE A 284 -18.58 -16.49 -9.67
C PHE A 284 -18.62 -15.13 -8.96
N GLY A 285 -19.36 -14.14 -9.53
CA GLY A 285 -19.48 -12.79 -8.95
C GLY A 285 -18.18 -11.99 -9.03
N GLY A 286 -17.41 -12.17 -10.08
CA GLY A 286 -16.22 -11.36 -10.39
C GLY A 286 -16.58 -10.03 -11.07
N ILE A 287 -15.60 -9.15 -11.18
CA ILE A 287 -15.74 -7.83 -11.81
C ILE A 287 -14.92 -7.83 -13.10
N PHE A 288 -15.58 -7.64 -14.24
CA PHE A 288 -14.94 -7.66 -15.54
C PHE A 288 -14.40 -6.28 -15.94
N LEU A 289 -13.13 -6.22 -16.36
CA LEU A 289 -12.52 -5.06 -17.01
C LEU A 289 -12.02 -5.40 -18.41
N ASP A 290 -12.33 -4.51 -19.36
CA ASP A 290 -11.90 -4.62 -20.76
C ASP A 290 -10.48 -4.06 -20.93
N LYS A 291 -9.51 -4.94 -21.23
CA LYS A 291 -8.11 -4.58 -21.47
C LYS A 291 -7.90 -3.71 -22.73
N THR A 292 -8.86 -3.71 -23.66
CA THR A 292 -8.77 -2.90 -24.89
C THR A 292 -9.19 -1.45 -24.67
N SER A 293 -9.81 -1.16 -23.52
CA SER A 293 -10.27 0.18 -23.16
C SER A 293 -9.09 1.15 -22.96
N LYS A 294 -9.12 2.30 -23.64
CA LYS A 294 -8.19 3.40 -23.39
C LYS A 294 -8.30 3.97 -21.97
N LYS A 295 -9.39 3.67 -21.27
CA LYS A 295 -9.66 4.12 -19.91
C LYS A 295 -9.32 3.04 -18.86
N LEU A 296 -8.73 1.91 -19.28
CA LEU A 296 -8.42 0.79 -18.38
C LEU A 296 -7.75 1.24 -17.06
N PRO A 297 -6.71 2.09 -17.05
CA PRO A 297 -6.08 2.52 -15.78
C PRO A 297 -7.03 3.28 -14.86
N VAL A 298 -7.90 4.11 -15.43
CA VAL A 298 -8.91 4.88 -14.68
C VAL A 298 -9.99 3.96 -14.14
N ASP A 299 -10.47 3.03 -14.97
CA ASP A 299 -11.52 2.09 -14.60
C ASP A 299 -11.01 1.10 -13.55
N LEU A 300 -9.76 0.64 -13.67
CA LEU A 300 -9.11 -0.19 -12.65
C LEU A 300 -9.03 0.57 -11.31
N GLY A 301 -8.54 1.81 -11.31
CA GLY A 301 -8.47 2.61 -10.10
C GLY A 301 -9.83 2.81 -9.42
N LYS A 302 -10.89 3.07 -10.19
CA LYS A 302 -12.26 3.19 -9.67
C LYS A 302 -12.77 1.86 -9.09
N THR A 303 -12.49 0.76 -9.77
CA THR A 303 -12.92 -0.58 -9.35
C THR A 303 -12.20 -1.02 -8.08
N VAL A 304 -10.88 -0.81 -8.00
CA VAL A 304 -10.09 -1.06 -6.80
C VAL A 304 -10.59 -0.19 -5.64
N MET A 305 -10.87 1.10 -5.90
CA MET A 305 -11.44 2.01 -4.89
C MET A 305 -12.76 1.47 -4.33
N ALA A 306 -13.66 1.06 -5.21
CA ALA A 306 -15.01 0.66 -4.82
C ALA A 306 -15.06 -0.71 -4.10
N HIS A 307 -14.17 -1.66 -4.45
CA HIS A 307 -14.28 -3.05 -4.02
C HIS A 307 -13.18 -3.51 -3.06
N PHE A 308 -11.99 -2.88 -3.08
CA PHE A 308 -10.88 -3.24 -2.17
C PHE A 308 -10.87 -2.40 -0.89
N GLY A 309 -11.93 -1.61 -0.65
CA GLY A 309 -12.15 -0.86 0.59
C GLY A 309 -11.43 0.49 0.67
N PHE A 310 -10.92 1.06 -0.44
CA PHE A 310 -10.20 2.34 -0.41
C PHE A 310 -11.10 3.57 -0.34
N GLY A 311 -12.27 3.55 -0.98
CA GLY A 311 -13.23 4.65 -0.93
C GLY A 311 -13.95 4.76 0.41
N ASP A 312 -14.97 5.62 0.46
CA ASP A 312 -15.90 5.66 1.59
C ASP A 312 -16.56 4.30 1.79
N PHE A 313 -16.87 3.97 3.03
CA PHE A 313 -17.62 2.75 3.32
C PHE A 313 -19.10 2.97 3.01
N VAL A 314 -19.59 2.33 1.95
CA VAL A 314 -20.96 2.42 1.49
C VAL A 314 -21.79 1.28 2.05
N LEU A 315 -22.67 1.61 2.99
CA LEU A 315 -23.64 0.66 3.54
C LEU A 315 -24.80 0.48 2.58
N ARG A 316 -25.16 -0.76 2.31
CA ARG A 316 -26.19 -1.12 1.33
C ARG A 316 -27.32 -1.90 1.97
N ASP A 317 -28.50 -1.74 1.40
CA ASP A 317 -29.63 -2.61 1.67
C ASP A 317 -29.36 -4.01 1.07
N PRO A 318 -29.35 -5.08 1.86
CA PRO A 318 -29.04 -6.41 1.37
C PRO A 318 -30.08 -6.97 0.36
N ALA A 319 -31.32 -6.46 0.40
CA ALA A 319 -32.38 -6.90 -0.50
C ALA A 319 -32.37 -6.19 -1.86
N THR A 320 -32.06 -4.89 -1.87
CA THR A 320 -32.10 -4.05 -3.08
C THR A 320 -30.75 -3.68 -3.64
N GLY A 321 -29.67 -3.83 -2.84
CA GLY A 321 -28.32 -3.40 -3.19
C GLY A 321 -28.15 -1.87 -3.20
N GLN A 322 -29.18 -1.08 -2.88
CA GLN A 322 -29.13 0.37 -2.87
C GLN A 322 -28.31 0.91 -1.69
N GLU A 323 -27.65 2.05 -1.91
CA GLU A 323 -26.94 2.77 -0.85
C GLU A 323 -27.94 3.31 0.20
N ILE A 324 -27.68 2.96 1.47
CA ILE A 324 -28.47 3.46 2.62
C ILE A 324 -27.72 4.59 3.31
N MET A 325 -26.42 4.40 3.51
CA MET A 325 -25.58 5.30 4.29
C MET A 325 -24.15 5.24 3.78
N ARG A 326 -23.42 6.32 3.95
CA ARG A 326 -22.02 6.45 3.62
C ARG A 326 -21.21 6.88 4.84
N VAL A 327 -20.04 6.26 5.02
CA VAL A 327 -19.12 6.51 6.12
C VAL A 327 -17.76 6.87 5.54
N GLU A 328 -17.27 8.07 5.85
CA GLU A 328 -16.05 8.63 5.28
C GLU A 328 -14.79 8.33 6.12
N SER A 329 -14.95 8.23 7.44
CA SER A 329 -13.86 8.07 8.40
C SER A 329 -14.24 7.21 9.59
N LEU A 330 -13.23 6.78 10.38
CA LEU A 330 -13.47 6.04 11.62
C LEU A 330 -14.29 6.86 12.64
N ASN A 331 -14.08 8.18 12.68
CA ASN A 331 -14.88 9.07 13.51
C ASN A 331 -16.35 9.14 13.06
N ASP A 332 -16.57 9.14 11.75
CA ASP A 332 -17.91 9.14 11.17
C ASP A 332 -18.62 7.79 11.43
N LEU A 333 -17.88 6.66 11.31
CA LEU A 333 -18.41 5.34 11.69
C LEU A 333 -18.84 5.31 13.17
N GLN A 334 -18.01 5.85 14.07
CA GLN A 334 -18.33 5.92 15.48
C GLN A 334 -19.64 6.70 15.76
N LYS A 335 -19.88 7.79 15.05
CA LYS A 335 -21.09 8.59 15.19
C LYS A 335 -22.34 7.90 14.66
N LYS A 336 -22.21 7.16 13.57
CA LYS A 336 -23.32 6.56 12.82
C LYS A 336 -23.59 5.10 13.18
N ILE A 337 -22.74 4.44 13.98
CA ILE A 337 -22.80 2.98 14.19
C ILE A 337 -24.15 2.50 14.71
N PHE A 338 -24.80 3.27 15.57
CA PHE A 338 -26.13 2.92 16.12
C PHE A 338 -27.28 3.20 15.15
N ASP A 339 -27.06 4.04 14.15
CA ASP A 339 -28.05 4.38 13.10
C ASP A 339 -28.02 3.39 11.92
N ILE A 340 -27.00 2.52 11.86
CA ILE A 340 -26.87 1.51 10.79
C ILE A 340 -28.01 0.49 10.95
N PRO A 341 -28.81 0.21 9.89
CA PRO A 341 -29.79 -0.88 9.93
C PRO A 341 -29.15 -2.23 10.21
N ASP A 342 -29.75 -3.03 11.10
CA ASP A 342 -29.18 -4.30 11.57
C ASP A 342 -28.91 -5.29 10.44
N ALA A 343 -29.83 -5.40 9.47
CA ALA A 343 -29.66 -6.24 8.30
C ALA A 343 -28.47 -5.81 7.42
N SER A 344 -28.26 -4.51 7.27
CA SER A 344 -27.10 -3.97 6.53
C SER A 344 -25.79 -4.23 7.27
N LEU A 345 -25.78 -4.05 8.60
CA LEU A 345 -24.60 -4.34 9.42
C LEU A 345 -24.19 -5.81 9.32
N GLN A 346 -25.16 -6.72 9.45
CA GLN A 346 -24.92 -8.16 9.30
C GLN A 346 -24.40 -8.52 7.91
N TYR A 347 -25.02 -8.00 6.86
CA TYR A 347 -24.62 -8.22 5.48
C TYR A 347 -23.14 -7.86 5.25
N HIS A 348 -22.72 -6.67 5.69
CA HIS A 348 -21.35 -6.21 5.51
C HIS A 348 -20.34 -6.88 6.45
N ALA A 349 -20.76 -7.26 7.65
CA ALA A 349 -19.91 -7.99 8.60
C ALA A 349 -19.61 -9.41 8.10
N LEU A 350 -20.62 -10.15 7.60
CA LEU A 350 -20.43 -11.49 7.02
C LEU A 350 -19.51 -11.50 5.78
N ARG A 351 -19.48 -10.42 5.02
CA ARG A 351 -18.65 -10.25 3.82
C ARG A 351 -17.26 -9.70 4.12
N ASN A 352 -16.94 -9.42 5.38
CA ASN A 352 -15.71 -8.76 5.80
C ASN A 352 -15.50 -7.36 5.17
N ASP A 353 -16.56 -6.68 4.73
CA ASP A 353 -16.45 -5.39 4.05
C ASP A 353 -15.94 -4.30 5.00
N ILE A 354 -16.40 -4.30 6.28
CA ILE A 354 -15.97 -3.34 7.31
C ILE A 354 -14.48 -3.53 7.63
N SER A 355 -14.05 -4.76 7.87
CA SER A 355 -12.65 -5.05 8.17
C SER A 355 -11.75 -4.74 6.96
N ARG A 356 -12.19 -5.04 5.72
CA ARG A 356 -11.46 -4.69 4.49
C ARG A 356 -11.26 -3.17 4.36
N TRP A 357 -12.30 -2.39 4.64
CA TRP A 357 -12.24 -0.94 4.64
C TRP A 357 -11.26 -0.39 5.69
N LEU A 358 -11.19 -1.00 6.87
CA LEU A 358 -10.22 -0.64 7.91
C LEU A 358 -8.79 -1.06 7.54
N TYR A 359 -8.61 -2.24 6.93
CA TYR A 359 -7.31 -2.72 6.47
C TYR A 359 -6.69 -1.82 5.40
N SER A 360 -7.50 -1.33 4.44
CA SER A 360 -7.01 -0.41 3.40
C SER A 360 -6.45 0.90 3.98
N ARG A 361 -6.89 1.26 5.20
CA ARG A 361 -6.46 2.44 5.99
C ARG A 361 -5.35 2.14 6.99
N ALA A 362 -4.76 0.95 6.94
CA ALA A 362 -3.74 0.49 7.88
C ALA A 362 -4.19 0.52 9.36
N MET A 363 -5.48 0.29 9.61
CA MET A 363 -6.06 0.19 10.95
C MET A 363 -6.14 -1.28 11.41
N PHE A 364 -5.00 -2.00 11.32
CA PHE A 364 -4.93 -3.45 11.49
C PHE A 364 -5.50 -3.95 12.83
N PRO A 365 -5.16 -3.36 14.01
CA PRO A 365 -5.61 -3.90 15.29
C PRO A 365 -7.13 -3.96 15.45
N ILE A 366 -7.84 -2.93 15.00
CA ILE A 366 -9.30 -2.92 15.05
C ILE A 366 -9.92 -3.78 13.94
N ALA A 367 -9.29 -3.81 12.75
CA ALA A 367 -9.75 -4.60 11.63
C ALA A 367 -9.69 -6.12 11.92
N ASP A 368 -8.61 -6.59 12.57
CA ASP A 368 -8.44 -7.99 12.96
C ASP A 368 -9.55 -8.42 13.94
N VAL A 369 -9.83 -7.63 14.97
CA VAL A 369 -10.87 -7.93 15.95
C VAL A 369 -12.26 -7.97 15.30
N ILE A 370 -12.57 -7.02 14.41
CA ILE A 370 -13.87 -6.98 13.72
C ILE A 370 -14.01 -8.16 12.76
N ARG A 371 -12.93 -8.56 12.07
CA ARG A 371 -12.93 -9.72 11.17
C ARG A 371 -13.16 -11.03 11.90
N ASP A 372 -12.54 -11.19 13.07
CA ASP A 372 -12.63 -12.42 13.85
C ASP A 372 -13.97 -12.56 14.59
N HIS A 373 -14.70 -11.45 14.73
CA HIS A 373 -16.01 -11.44 15.35
C HIS A 373 -17.09 -11.95 14.40
N ARG A 374 -17.64 -13.13 14.68
CA ARG A 374 -18.71 -13.72 13.88
C ARG A 374 -20.07 -13.15 14.27
N PHE A 375 -20.70 -12.46 13.32
CA PHE A 375 -22.07 -11.96 13.45
C PHE A 375 -23.04 -12.92 12.76
N THR A 376 -23.54 -13.94 13.48
CA THR A 376 -24.32 -15.02 12.90
C THR A 376 -25.82 -14.79 12.92
N SER A 377 -26.33 -14.00 13.86
CA SER A 377 -27.76 -13.70 14.00
C SER A 377 -28.02 -12.19 14.09
N ILE A 378 -29.10 -11.72 13.46
CA ILE A 378 -29.49 -10.31 13.45
C ILE A 378 -29.84 -9.80 14.86
N GLU A 379 -30.29 -10.66 15.75
CA GLU A 379 -30.60 -10.32 17.14
C GLU A 379 -29.36 -9.87 17.93
N GLN A 380 -28.15 -10.25 17.46
CA GLN A 380 -26.88 -9.80 18.05
C GLN A 380 -26.50 -8.36 17.64
N ALA A 381 -27.25 -7.72 16.74
CA ALA A 381 -26.89 -6.40 16.20
C ALA A 381 -26.67 -5.32 17.27
N PRO A 382 -27.50 -5.19 18.33
CA PRO A 382 -27.25 -4.21 19.38
C PRO A 382 -25.92 -4.42 20.12
N GLU A 383 -25.58 -5.70 20.42
CA GLU A 383 -24.32 -6.07 21.08
C GLU A 383 -23.12 -5.83 20.16
N VAL A 384 -23.27 -6.15 18.88
CA VAL A 384 -22.21 -5.95 17.88
C VAL A 384 -21.94 -4.46 17.65
N LYS A 385 -22.99 -3.63 17.57
CA LYS A 385 -22.86 -2.17 17.47
C LYS A 385 -22.13 -1.59 18.68
N GLN A 386 -22.49 -2.03 19.88
CA GLN A 386 -21.82 -1.60 21.10
C GLN A 386 -20.35 -2.05 21.12
N LEU A 387 -20.09 -3.29 20.76
CA LEU A 387 -18.71 -3.81 20.65
C LEU A 387 -17.89 -2.98 19.66
N PHE A 388 -18.41 -2.71 18.48
CA PHE A 388 -17.71 -1.92 17.46
C PHE A 388 -17.49 -0.49 17.93
N PHE A 389 -18.47 0.12 18.58
CA PHE A 389 -18.30 1.44 19.19
C PHE A 389 -17.17 1.46 20.21
N ASP A 390 -17.15 0.49 21.13
CA ASP A 390 -16.14 0.40 22.20
C ASP A 390 -14.75 0.14 21.63
N LEU A 391 -14.63 -0.70 20.60
CA LEU A 391 -13.38 -0.96 19.88
C LEU A 391 -12.87 0.30 19.19
N ILE A 392 -13.74 1.07 18.54
CA ILE A 392 -13.37 2.34 17.89
C ILE A 392 -12.87 3.34 18.94
N VAL A 393 -13.55 3.48 20.06
CA VAL A 393 -13.13 4.34 21.17
C VAL A 393 -11.77 3.92 21.71
N GLN A 394 -11.59 2.62 21.97
CA GLN A 394 -10.33 2.07 22.46
C GLN A 394 -9.19 2.29 21.48
N TYR A 395 -9.42 2.03 20.19
CA TYR A 395 -8.43 2.25 19.12
C TYR A 395 -8.02 3.73 19.01
N ARG A 396 -8.98 4.65 19.01
CA ARG A 396 -8.71 6.09 18.95
C ARG A 396 -7.91 6.57 20.17
N ARG A 397 -8.27 6.12 21.38
CA ARG A 397 -7.49 6.42 22.61
C ARG A 397 -6.08 5.89 22.52
N MET A 398 -5.91 4.63 22.09
CA MET A 398 -4.59 4.02 21.91
C MET A 398 -3.72 4.81 20.92
N LYS A 399 -4.29 5.21 19.78
CA LYS A 399 -3.58 5.96 18.73
C LYS A 399 -3.20 7.38 19.15
N ASN A 400 -4.03 8.03 19.96
CA ASN A 400 -3.80 9.41 20.38
C ASN A 400 -2.85 9.53 21.58
N ARG A 401 -2.62 8.45 22.32
CA ARG A 401 -1.77 8.42 23.50
C ARG A 401 -0.29 8.56 23.13
N GLY A 402 0.44 9.40 23.83
CA GLY A 402 1.89 9.62 23.65
C GLY A 402 2.25 10.35 22.35
N ILE A 403 1.29 11.00 21.70
CA ILE A 403 1.49 11.75 20.46
C ILE A 403 1.19 13.23 20.70
N VAL A 404 2.12 14.08 20.26
CA VAL A 404 1.91 15.52 20.21
C VAL A 404 1.15 15.85 18.92
N ALA A 405 -0.16 16.02 19.02
CA ALA A 405 -1.00 16.38 17.88
C ALA A 405 -0.83 17.85 17.49
N GLU A 406 -0.92 18.16 16.19
CA GLU A 406 -1.16 19.53 15.75
C GLU A 406 -2.63 19.87 15.96
N PHE A 407 -2.91 20.93 16.72
CA PHE A 407 -4.28 21.39 16.95
C PHE A 407 -4.85 22.00 15.66
N ARG A 408 -5.93 21.41 15.17
CA ARG A 408 -6.73 21.94 14.07
C ARG A 408 -8.18 21.86 14.46
N LYS A 409 -8.89 23.01 14.44
CA LYS A 409 -10.29 23.10 14.86
C LYS A 409 -11.20 22.12 14.10
N GLU A 410 -10.96 21.95 12.79
CA GLU A 410 -11.75 21.10 11.91
C GLU A 410 -11.51 19.60 12.16
N ARG A 411 -10.37 19.25 12.75
CA ARG A 411 -9.94 17.87 12.99
C ARG A 411 -9.69 17.58 14.47
N PHE A 412 -10.29 18.36 15.37
CA PHE A 412 -10.11 18.16 16.80
C PHE A 412 -10.65 16.79 17.21
N ASP A 413 -9.78 15.96 17.76
CA ASP A 413 -10.14 14.64 18.29
C ASP A 413 -10.31 14.72 19.81
N TYR A 414 -11.52 14.40 20.28
CA TYR A 414 -11.83 14.38 21.72
C TYR A 414 -10.99 13.38 22.52
N TYR A 415 -10.33 12.42 21.89
CA TYR A 415 -9.47 11.44 22.54
C TYR A 415 -7.99 11.86 22.54
N SER A 416 -7.63 12.99 21.92
CA SER A 416 -6.29 13.54 22.00
C SER A 416 -6.07 14.17 23.38
N ASN A 417 -5.03 13.71 24.08
CA ASN A 417 -4.68 14.24 25.40
C ASN A 417 -3.71 15.41 25.30
N PHE A 418 -2.95 15.52 24.21
CA PHE A 418 -1.91 16.51 24.06
C PHE A 418 -1.87 17.09 22.64
N ALA A 419 -1.98 18.40 22.52
CA ALA A 419 -1.89 19.10 21.25
C ALA A 419 -1.02 20.36 21.36
N ARG A 420 -0.45 20.81 20.23
CA ARG A 420 0.27 22.08 20.12
C ARG A 420 -0.35 22.97 19.06
N ILE A 421 -0.26 24.28 19.28
CA ILE A 421 -0.54 25.33 18.30
C ILE A 421 0.78 26.04 18.02
N GLY A 422 1.15 26.15 16.74
CA GLY A 422 2.41 26.68 16.28
C GLY A 422 3.46 25.61 15.99
N GLN A 423 4.59 26.05 15.42
CA GLN A 423 5.72 25.20 15.01
C GLN A 423 6.97 25.41 15.89
N GLY A 424 6.94 26.41 16.75
CA GLY A 424 8.02 26.75 17.65
C GLY A 424 8.20 25.76 18.81
N SER A 425 8.98 26.15 19.82
CA SER A 425 9.22 25.34 21.01
C SER A 425 8.00 25.28 21.92
N MET A 426 7.69 24.09 22.44
CA MET A 426 6.63 23.87 23.43
C MET A 426 7.04 24.27 24.85
N GLY A 427 8.31 24.67 25.08
CA GLY A 427 8.87 24.94 26.39
C GLY A 427 9.07 23.67 27.26
N GLY A 428 9.68 23.83 28.42
CA GLY A 428 10.05 22.72 29.30
C GLY A 428 8.85 21.97 29.88
N LYS A 429 7.81 22.70 30.31
CA LYS A 429 6.59 22.07 30.89
C LYS A 429 5.83 21.27 29.86
N GLY A 430 5.63 21.80 28.64
CA GLY A 430 4.97 21.09 27.54
C GLY A 430 5.71 19.80 27.16
N ARG A 431 7.05 19.87 27.02
CA ARG A 431 7.89 18.69 26.74
C ARG A 431 7.80 17.65 27.85
N GLY A 432 7.82 18.09 29.14
CA GLY A 432 7.70 17.18 30.29
C GLY A 432 6.38 16.41 30.28
N LEU A 433 5.24 17.06 30.04
CA LEU A 433 3.95 16.40 29.95
C LEU A 433 3.86 15.45 28.75
N ALA A 434 4.34 15.85 27.57
CA ALA A 434 4.39 14.98 26.39
C ALA A 434 5.26 13.75 26.63
N PHE A 435 6.39 13.90 27.35
CA PHE A 435 7.26 12.80 27.73
C PHE A 435 6.58 11.83 28.70
N ILE A 436 5.88 12.34 29.72
CA ILE A 436 5.10 11.49 30.66
C ILE A 436 4.04 10.71 29.90
N ASP A 437 3.29 11.33 28.98
CA ASP A 437 2.28 10.63 28.16
C ASP A 437 2.91 9.52 27.32
N SER A 438 4.10 9.74 26.77
CA SER A 438 4.85 8.73 26.02
C SER A 438 5.32 7.56 26.90
N ILE A 439 5.68 7.82 28.16
CA ILE A 439 6.03 6.77 29.14
C ILE A 439 4.81 5.94 29.47
N ILE A 440 3.67 6.58 29.78
CA ILE A 440 2.41 5.87 30.09
C ILE A 440 2.01 4.97 28.91
N LYS A 441 2.23 5.41 27.65
CA LYS A 441 1.99 4.59 26.46
C LYS A 441 2.86 3.34 26.44
N LYS A 442 4.13 3.44 26.82
CA LYS A 442 5.10 2.33 26.82
C LYS A 442 4.89 1.34 27.97
N HIS A 443 4.14 1.73 28.99
CA HIS A 443 3.87 0.96 30.21
C HIS A 443 2.39 0.57 30.30
N PRO A 444 1.95 -0.42 29.50
CA PRO A 444 0.56 -0.85 29.46
C PRO A 444 0.05 -1.40 30.79
N GLU A 445 0.94 -1.77 31.71
CA GLU A 445 0.60 -2.13 33.09
C GLU A 445 -0.10 -0.99 33.86
N CYS A 446 0.08 0.26 33.45
CA CYS A 446 -0.64 1.41 34.02
C CYS A 446 -2.17 1.35 33.81
N ASP A 447 -2.63 0.55 32.87
CA ASP A 447 -4.06 0.35 32.61
C ASP A 447 -4.68 -0.84 33.35
N ASN A 448 -3.88 -1.58 34.17
CA ASN A 448 -4.34 -2.77 34.86
C ASN A 448 -5.07 -2.51 36.20
N TYR A 449 -5.19 -1.26 36.61
CA TYR A 449 -5.82 -0.88 37.88
C TYR A 449 -7.31 -0.67 37.69
N HIS A 450 -8.12 -1.59 38.25
CA HIS A 450 -9.58 -1.52 38.11
C HIS A 450 -10.13 -0.22 38.72
N GLY A 451 -10.89 0.54 37.92
CA GLY A 451 -11.48 1.81 38.35
C GLY A 451 -10.52 3.00 38.42
N VAL A 452 -9.26 2.82 38.04
CA VAL A 452 -8.26 3.89 37.99
C VAL A 452 -7.75 4.07 36.58
N THR A 453 -7.72 5.31 36.10
CA THR A 453 -7.15 5.68 34.79
C THR A 453 -5.95 6.58 35.03
N ILE A 454 -4.76 6.14 34.58
CA ILE A 454 -3.53 6.94 34.66
C ILE A 454 -3.33 7.62 33.32
N ASN A 455 -3.43 8.95 33.29
CA ASN A 455 -3.20 9.77 32.08
C ASN A 455 -2.74 11.18 32.46
N ILE A 456 -2.20 11.92 31.49
CA ILE A 456 -1.96 13.36 31.66
C ILE A 456 -3.29 14.13 31.53
N PRO A 457 -3.40 15.33 32.14
CA PRO A 457 -4.52 16.20 31.86
C PRO A 457 -4.55 16.58 30.38
N ARG A 458 -5.75 16.78 29.83
CA ARG A 458 -5.89 17.25 28.45
C ARG A 458 -5.25 18.63 28.32
N THR A 459 -4.26 18.74 27.42
CA THR A 459 -3.39 19.90 27.32
C THR A 459 -3.28 20.39 25.88
N VAL A 460 -3.41 21.70 25.69
CA VAL A 460 -3.03 22.39 24.45
C VAL A 460 -1.94 23.39 24.77
N VAL A 461 -0.79 23.25 24.10
CA VAL A 461 0.39 24.11 24.28
C VAL A 461 0.46 25.13 23.17
N LEU A 462 0.57 26.40 23.52
CA LEU A 462 0.94 27.46 22.58
C LEU A 462 2.48 27.46 22.48
N CYS A 463 2.98 27.25 21.25
CA CYS A 463 4.43 27.27 21.00
C CYS A 463 5.01 28.72 21.04
N THR A 464 6.31 28.84 21.09
CA THR A 464 6.99 30.14 21.23
C THR A 464 6.73 31.11 20.09
N ASP A 465 6.57 30.60 18.87
CA ASP A 465 6.19 31.37 17.67
C ASP A 465 4.84 32.07 17.84
N ILE A 466 3.86 31.43 18.49
CA ILE A 466 2.54 32.02 18.77
C ILE A 466 2.69 33.15 19.82
N PHE A 467 3.58 32.96 20.79
CA PHE A 467 3.90 34.02 21.75
C PHE A 467 4.55 35.21 21.04
N ASP A 468 5.51 34.98 20.15
CA ASP A 468 6.17 36.02 19.39
C ASP A 468 5.19 36.78 18.48
N GLU A 469 4.25 36.05 17.80
CA GLU A 469 3.17 36.67 17.03
C GLU A 469 2.25 37.54 17.88
N PHE A 470 1.89 37.06 19.07
CA PHE A 470 1.07 37.86 20.03
C PHE A 470 1.79 39.13 20.46
N MET A 471 3.07 39.03 20.81
CA MET A 471 3.88 40.17 21.20
C MET A 471 4.04 41.22 20.09
N ALA A 472 4.27 40.75 18.87
CA ALA A 472 4.40 41.59 17.67
C ALA A 472 3.08 42.27 17.30
N ALA A 473 1.99 41.51 17.29
CA ALA A 473 0.65 41.98 16.88
C ALA A 473 0.09 43.07 17.84
N ASN A 474 0.57 43.11 19.08
CA ASN A 474 0.12 44.04 20.10
C ASN A 474 1.20 45.10 20.50
N ASP A 475 2.31 45.18 19.76
CA ASP A 475 3.42 46.11 20.02
C ASP A 475 3.95 46.04 21.48
N LEU A 476 4.05 44.82 22.03
CA LEU A 476 4.39 44.64 23.44
C LEU A 476 5.91 44.53 23.70
N TYR A 477 6.72 44.27 22.69
CA TYR A 477 8.17 44.15 22.86
C TYR A 477 8.84 45.37 23.51
N PRO A 478 8.42 46.63 23.24
CA PRO A 478 9.02 47.79 23.89
C PRO A 478 8.77 47.83 25.40
N TYR A 479 7.80 47.08 25.93
CA TYR A 479 7.49 47.06 27.35
C TYR A 479 8.18 45.93 28.13
N VAL A 480 8.81 44.98 27.40
CA VAL A 480 9.47 43.80 28.00
C VAL A 480 10.98 43.86 27.92
N LEU A 481 11.50 44.65 27.02
CA LEU A 481 12.92 44.97 26.87
C LEU A 481 13.30 46.26 27.65
#